data_ce9a4cf29b3660bb540a5c160a54c992
#
_entry.id   ce9a4cf29b3660bb540a5c160a54c992
#
_cell.length_a   1.000
_cell.length_b   1.000
_cell.length_c   1.000
_cell.angle_alpha   90.00
_cell.angle_beta   90.00
_cell.angle_gamma   90.00
#
_symmetry.space_group_name_H-M   'P 1'
#
loop_
_entity.id
_entity.type
_entity.pdbx_description
1 polymer ?
#
loop_
_entity_poly.entity_id
_entity_poly.type
_entity_poly.pdbx_seq_one_letter_code
_entity_poly.pdbx_strand_id
1 'polypeptide(L)'
;GISVTVKAPELCPRYIAHYVKDVKVAESPLWMRKRLALCGVNSINNIVDITNFIRLEIGQPMHAFDLSTLEGESIVVRRAEDKEKITTLDGKEFSLTSDNLLICDAKKPAALAGIMGGLDSEIKDSTSEVLFESAKFMKGNIRTTSRALGQSSDSSRAYEKGIDTYTTGIAMNRALHLVQELGCGTVTKTGIDRDAKTEPENKPIKTTFKKINAVLGITVQDDTITDILRRLNFDVTVENDSITAVAPPYRQ
;
A
#
# COMPACT_ATOMS: atom_id res chain seq x y z
N GLY A 1 -5.96 11.16 -21.33
CA GLY A 1 -5.80 11.29 -19.87
C GLY A 1 -5.62 9.91 -19.23
N ILE A 2 -4.98 9.88 -18.09
CA ILE A 2 -4.64 8.64 -17.38
C ILE A 2 -5.90 7.85 -17.03
N SER A 3 -5.86 6.54 -17.23
CA SER A 3 -6.94 5.63 -16.90
C SER A 3 -6.46 4.49 -15.98
N VAL A 4 -7.35 4.02 -15.10
CA VAL A 4 -7.09 2.86 -14.22
C VAL A 4 -8.26 1.90 -14.33
N THR A 5 -7.98 0.64 -14.61
CA THR A 5 -8.96 -0.44 -14.65
C THR A 5 -8.48 -1.60 -13.76
N VAL A 6 -9.33 -2.04 -12.84
CA VAL A 6 -9.07 -3.24 -12.02
C VAL A 6 -9.95 -4.37 -12.54
N LYS A 7 -9.33 -5.35 -13.21
CA LYS A 7 -10.01 -6.53 -13.76
C LYS A 7 -10.10 -7.70 -12.77
N ALA A 8 -9.35 -7.63 -11.66
CA ALA A 8 -9.33 -8.65 -10.60
C ALA A 8 -9.60 -8.01 -9.23
N PRO A 9 -10.81 -7.47 -8.99
CA PRO A 9 -11.13 -6.78 -7.73
C PRO A 9 -11.09 -7.70 -6.51
N GLU A 10 -11.24 -8.99 -6.69
CA GLU A 10 -11.09 -9.99 -5.64
C GLU A 10 -9.64 -10.14 -5.15
N LEU A 11 -8.66 -9.74 -5.96
CA LEU A 11 -7.23 -9.74 -5.61
C LEU A 11 -6.69 -8.34 -5.32
N CYS A 12 -7.33 -7.30 -5.86
CA CYS A 12 -7.00 -5.90 -5.64
C CYS A 12 -8.28 -5.11 -5.30
N PRO A 13 -8.74 -5.15 -4.04
CA PRO A 13 -9.98 -4.47 -3.62
C PRO A 13 -9.94 -2.96 -3.77
N ARG A 14 -8.78 -2.33 -3.64
CA ARG A 14 -8.61 -0.90 -3.85
C ARG A 14 -7.29 -0.59 -4.55
N TYR A 15 -7.35 0.30 -5.52
CA TYR A 15 -6.19 0.81 -6.26
C TYR A 15 -6.32 2.32 -6.44
N ILE A 16 -5.35 3.06 -5.91
CA ILE A 16 -5.28 4.51 -6.04
C ILE A 16 -4.05 4.84 -6.87
N ALA A 17 -4.24 5.64 -7.90
CA ALA A 17 -3.17 6.23 -8.70
C ALA A 17 -3.26 7.76 -8.66
N HIS A 18 -2.12 8.45 -8.56
CA HIS A 18 -2.10 9.91 -8.60
C HIS A 18 -0.93 10.40 -9.46
N TYR A 19 -1.24 11.33 -10.36
CA TYR A 19 -0.27 11.91 -11.28
C TYR A 19 0.41 13.14 -10.69
N VAL A 20 1.75 13.14 -10.79
CA VAL A 20 2.63 14.25 -10.44
C VAL A 20 3.47 14.60 -11.65
N LYS A 21 3.48 15.87 -12.04
CA LYS A 21 4.23 16.40 -13.18
C LYS A 21 5.39 17.29 -12.74
N ASP A 22 6.20 17.72 -13.70
CA ASP A 22 7.35 18.60 -13.46
C ASP A 22 8.28 18.06 -12.38
N VAL A 23 8.40 16.73 -12.31
CA VAL A 23 9.21 16.04 -11.30
C VAL A 23 10.69 16.32 -11.54
N LYS A 24 11.40 16.58 -10.47
CA LYS A 24 12.85 16.72 -10.41
C LYS A 24 13.42 15.64 -9.51
N VAL A 25 13.91 14.57 -10.12
CA VAL A 25 14.57 13.49 -9.39
C VAL A 25 15.91 13.99 -8.87
N ALA A 26 16.14 13.84 -7.58
CA ALA A 26 17.35 14.30 -6.90
C ALA A 26 17.57 13.49 -5.62
N GLU A 27 18.70 13.72 -4.98
CA GLU A 27 18.97 13.18 -3.65
C GLU A 27 17.95 13.68 -2.63
N SER A 28 17.46 12.78 -1.78
CA SER A 28 16.54 13.14 -0.70
C SER A 28 17.19 14.03 0.36
N PRO A 29 16.43 14.88 1.06
CA PRO A 29 16.99 15.69 2.13
C PRO A 29 17.59 14.84 3.24
N LEU A 30 18.60 15.37 3.91
CA LEU A 30 19.39 14.63 4.91
C LEU A 30 18.53 14.02 6.02
N TRP A 31 17.48 14.72 6.45
CA TRP A 31 16.59 14.20 7.50
C TRP A 31 15.86 12.91 7.08
N MET A 32 15.40 12.82 5.82
CA MET A 32 14.74 11.63 5.27
C MET A 32 15.72 10.48 5.12
N ARG A 33 16.90 10.74 4.54
CA ARG A 33 17.98 9.76 4.37
C ARG A 33 18.43 9.15 5.69
N LYS A 34 18.61 10.00 6.73
CA LYS A 34 18.96 9.53 8.08
C LYS A 34 17.88 8.62 8.67
N ARG A 35 16.61 8.97 8.56
CA ARG A 35 15.51 8.15 9.07
C ARG A 35 15.40 6.82 8.33
N LEU A 36 15.51 6.82 7.02
CA LEU A 36 15.55 5.58 6.22
C LEU A 36 16.72 4.69 6.64
N ALA A 37 17.93 5.24 6.74
CA ALA A 37 19.11 4.50 7.16
C ALA A 37 18.98 3.89 8.56
N LEU A 38 18.40 4.60 9.52
CA LEU A 38 18.13 4.09 10.87
C LEU A 38 17.13 2.91 10.86
N CYS A 39 16.27 2.84 9.85
CA CYS A 39 15.35 1.72 9.63
C CYS A 39 15.94 0.63 8.70
N GLY A 40 17.23 0.71 8.35
CA GLY A 40 17.90 -0.26 7.48
C GLY A 40 17.55 -0.15 5.99
N VAL A 41 17.04 0.99 5.55
CA VAL A 41 16.67 1.26 4.15
C VAL A 41 17.66 2.24 3.53
N ASN A 42 18.30 1.83 2.42
CA ASN A 42 19.17 2.70 1.66
C ASN A 42 18.36 3.72 0.86
N SER A 43 18.78 4.99 0.95
CA SER A 43 18.24 6.05 0.12
C SER A 43 18.66 5.86 -1.34
N ILE A 44 17.71 6.08 -2.26
CA ILE A 44 17.91 5.97 -3.71
C ILE A 44 17.80 7.37 -4.35
N ASN A 45 16.58 7.91 -4.36
CA ASN A 45 16.27 9.27 -4.81
C ASN A 45 14.98 9.75 -4.10
N ASN A 46 14.68 11.03 -4.20
CA ASN A 46 13.55 11.65 -3.50
C ASN A 46 12.20 10.98 -3.79
N ILE A 47 11.95 10.52 -5.00
CA ILE A 47 10.67 9.89 -5.37
C ILE A 47 10.55 8.48 -4.78
N VAL A 48 11.57 7.65 -4.95
CA VAL A 48 11.60 6.28 -4.39
C VAL A 48 11.65 6.33 -2.86
N ASP A 49 12.38 7.28 -2.30
CA ASP A 49 12.51 7.44 -0.85
C ASP A 49 11.19 7.89 -0.21
N ILE A 50 10.36 8.71 -0.89
CA ILE A 50 9.00 9.02 -0.44
C ILE A 50 8.21 7.72 -0.28
N THR A 51 8.23 6.82 -1.26
CA THR A 51 7.47 5.55 -1.16
C THR A 51 7.96 4.66 -0.02
N ASN A 52 9.28 4.57 0.17
CA ASN A 52 9.88 3.82 1.28
C ASN A 52 9.58 4.46 2.64
N PHE A 53 9.62 5.80 2.70
CA PHE A 53 9.31 6.54 3.91
C PHE A 53 7.87 6.32 4.36
N ILE A 54 6.89 6.38 3.43
CA ILE A 54 5.48 6.09 3.70
C ILE A 54 5.29 4.66 4.20
N ARG A 55 5.96 3.70 3.59
CA ARG A 55 5.90 2.30 4.04
C ARG A 55 6.36 2.16 5.49
N LEU A 56 7.39 2.87 5.90
CA LEU A 56 7.90 2.84 7.27
C LEU A 56 7.04 3.66 8.25
N GLU A 57 6.54 4.82 7.82
CA GLU A 57 5.76 5.74 8.67
C GLU A 57 4.33 5.22 8.91
N ILE A 58 3.68 4.70 7.87
CA ILE A 58 2.25 4.37 7.87
C ILE A 58 2.02 2.86 7.75
N GLY A 59 2.97 2.10 7.22
CA GLY A 59 2.84 0.66 6.99
C GLY A 59 2.25 0.29 5.61
N GLN A 60 1.91 1.27 4.77
CA GLN A 60 1.38 1.08 3.43
C GLN A 60 2.50 1.08 2.39
N PRO A 61 2.78 -0.04 1.71
CA PRO A 61 3.68 -0.02 0.58
C PRO A 61 3.10 0.81 -0.55
N MET A 62 3.96 1.59 -1.19
CA MET A 62 3.63 2.39 -2.36
C MET A 62 4.63 2.08 -3.48
N HIS A 63 4.22 2.38 -4.72
CA HIS A 63 5.08 2.35 -5.87
C HIS A 63 5.01 3.66 -6.66
N ALA A 64 6.04 3.93 -7.43
CA ALA A 64 6.10 5.08 -8.33
C ALA A 64 6.56 4.58 -9.71
N PHE A 65 5.75 4.86 -10.72
CA PHE A 65 6.08 4.57 -12.12
C PHE A 65 6.54 5.84 -12.83
N ASP A 66 7.55 5.71 -13.68
CA ASP A 66 7.81 6.70 -14.72
C ASP A 66 6.66 6.65 -15.72
N LEU A 67 5.80 7.68 -15.71
CA LEU A 67 4.58 7.69 -16.53
C LEU A 67 4.90 7.67 -18.02
N SER A 68 6.01 8.26 -18.44
CA SER A 68 6.43 8.30 -19.85
C SER A 68 6.69 6.91 -20.44
N THR A 69 6.92 5.91 -19.59
CA THR A 69 7.17 4.53 -19.99
C THR A 69 5.91 3.67 -20.08
N LEU A 70 4.78 4.18 -19.56
CA LEU A 70 3.50 3.47 -19.55
C LEU A 70 2.74 3.74 -20.85
N GLU A 71 2.63 2.73 -21.70
CA GLU A 71 1.93 2.86 -22.96
C GLU A 71 0.42 3.12 -22.75
N GLY A 72 -0.10 4.10 -23.50
CA GLY A 72 -1.51 4.50 -23.45
C GLY A 72 -1.92 5.23 -22.17
N GLU A 73 -0.97 5.72 -21.37
CA GLU A 73 -1.23 6.40 -20.08
C GLU A 73 -2.25 5.63 -19.24
N SER A 74 -2.12 4.31 -19.18
CA SER A 74 -3.10 3.46 -18.54
C SER A 74 -2.48 2.47 -17.57
N ILE A 75 -3.25 2.15 -16.54
CA ILE A 75 -2.97 1.05 -15.61
C ILE A 75 -4.11 0.04 -15.70
N VAL A 76 -3.73 -1.22 -15.90
CA VAL A 76 -4.65 -2.36 -15.89
C VAL A 76 -4.16 -3.38 -14.86
N VAL A 77 -4.88 -3.47 -13.75
CA VAL A 77 -4.62 -4.50 -12.72
C VAL A 77 -5.35 -5.76 -13.12
N ARG A 78 -4.60 -6.81 -13.46
CA ARG A 78 -5.15 -8.06 -13.98
C ARG A 78 -4.32 -9.28 -13.58
N ARG A 79 -4.91 -10.44 -13.69
CA ARG A 79 -4.16 -11.69 -13.66
C ARG A 79 -3.23 -11.78 -14.87
N ALA A 80 -2.08 -12.42 -14.69
CA ALA A 80 -1.20 -12.73 -15.80
C ALA A 80 -1.86 -13.74 -16.76
N GLU A 81 -1.44 -13.72 -18.02
CA GLU A 81 -1.70 -14.79 -18.94
C GLU A 81 -0.70 -15.95 -18.72
N ASP A 82 -1.08 -17.16 -19.15
CA ASP A 82 -0.17 -18.29 -19.00
C ASP A 82 1.10 -18.10 -19.83
N LYS A 83 2.27 -18.29 -19.17
CA LYS A 83 3.61 -18.03 -19.74
C LYS A 83 3.91 -16.57 -20.06
N GLU A 84 3.09 -15.64 -19.61
CA GLU A 84 3.43 -14.20 -19.69
C GLU A 84 4.72 -13.91 -18.94
N LYS A 85 5.55 -13.02 -19.48
CA LYS A 85 6.86 -12.72 -18.93
C LYS A 85 6.93 -11.32 -18.34
N ILE A 86 7.69 -11.17 -17.28
CA ILE A 86 8.08 -9.87 -16.70
C ILE A 86 9.54 -9.92 -16.26
N THR A 87 10.26 -8.83 -16.51
CA THR A 87 11.57 -8.59 -15.91
C THR A 87 11.42 -7.57 -14.80
N THR A 88 11.79 -7.95 -13.58
CA THR A 88 11.68 -7.09 -12.39
C THR A 88 12.92 -6.22 -12.20
N LEU A 89 12.83 -5.22 -11.28
CA LEU A 89 13.87 -4.22 -11.02
C LEU A 89 15.24 -4.82 -10.64
N ASP A 90 15.27 -6.04 -10.10
CA ASP A 90 16.50 -6.77 -9.79
C ASP A 90 17.06 -7.57 -10.99
N GLY A 91 16.51 -7.34 -12.19
CA GLY A 91 16.95 -7.95 -13.44
C GLY A 91 16.53 -9.40 -13.66
N LYS A 92 15.69 -9.97 -12.79
CA LYS A 92 15.19 -11.33 -12.94
C LYS A 92 14.01 -11.39 -13.90
N GLU A 93 14.00 -12.38 -14.80
CA GLU A 93 12.87 -12.70 -15.65
C GLU A 93 12.03 -13.82 -15.04
N PHE A 94 10.72 -13.63 -15.01
CA PHE A 94 9.76 -14.62 -14.53
C PHE A 94 8.78 -15.00 -15.66
N SER A 95 8.48 -16.30 -15.74
CA SER A 95 7.35 -16.82 -16.53
C SER A 95 6.18 -17.03 -15.57
N LEU A 96 5.06 -16.42 -15.87
CA LEU A 96 3.91 -16.29 -14.96
C LEU A 96 2.77 -17.24 -15.34
N THR A 97 1.83 -17.37 -14.42
CA THR A 97 0.57 -18.08 -14.58
C THR A 97 -0.61 -17.19 -14.21
N SER A 98 -1.82 -17.61 -14.47
CA SER A 98 -3.05 -16.89 -14.10
C SER A 98 -3.23 -16.69 -12.58
N ASP A 99 -2.43 -17.34 -11.76
CA ASP A 99 -2.40 -17.11 -10.30
C ASP A 99 -1.66 -15.84 -9.90
N ASN A 100 -0.84 -15.29 -10.79
CA ASN A 100 -0.05 -14.11 -10.52
C ASN A 100 -0.83 -12.84 -10.90
N LEU A 101 -0.78 -11.82 -10.04
CA LEU A 101 -1.39 -10.52 -10.28
C LEU A 101 -0.36 -9.55 -10.84
N LEU A 102 -0.71 -8.85 -11.89
CA LEU A 102 0.12 -7.86 -12.57
C LEU A 102 -0.52 -6.47 -12.54
N ILE A 103 0.36 -5.47 -12.48
CA ILE A 103 0.06 -4.12 -12.90
C ILE A 103 0.60 -3.99 -14.31
N CYS A 104 -0.27 -3.70 -15.26
CA CYS A 104 0.07 -3.56 -16.67
C CYS A 104 -0.23 -2.14 -17.15
N ASP A 105 0.45 -1.73 -18.21
CA ASP A 105 0.01 -0.61 -19.04
C ASP A 105 -1.00 -1.11 -20.11
N ALA A 106 -1.20 -0.35 -21.20
CA ALA A 106 -2.12 -0.75 -22.27
C ALA A 106 -1.67 -2.03 -23.02
N LYS A 107 -0.39 -2.38 -22.97
CA LYS A 107 0.20 -3.46 -23.79
C LYS A 107 0.98 -4.50 -23.00
N LYS A 108 1.70 -4.11 -21.96
CA LYS A 108 2.68 -4.98 -21.29
C LYS A 108 2.62 -4.88 -19.75
N PRO A 109 3.18 -5.87 -19.04
CA PRO A 109 3.39 -5.80 -17.60
C PRO A 109 4.36 -4.67 -17.22
N ALA A 110 3.99 -3.88 -16.20
CA ALA A 110 4.80 -2.82 -15.60
C ALA A 110 5.27 -3.17 -14.19
N ALA A 111 4.56 -4.06 -13.47
CA ALA A 111 4.97 -4.52 -12.15
C ALA A 111 4.33 -5.88 -11.81
N LEU A 112 5.04 -6.66 -10.98
CA LEU A 112 4.49 -7.80 -10.26
C LEU A 112 3.80 -7.24 -9.01
N ALA A 113 2.47 -7.24 -9.00
CA ALA A 113 1.64 -6.52 -8.03
C ALA A 113 2.02 -6.82 -6.58
N GLY A 114 2.30 -5.78 -5.81
CA GLY A 114 2.64 -5.87 -4.39
C GLY A 114 3.97 -6.57 -4.06
N ILE A 115 4.74 -6.99 -5.05
CA ILE A 115 6.01 -7.70 -4.87
C ILE A 115 7.17 -6.85 -5.37
N MET A 116 7.22 -6.55 -6.67
CA MET A 116 8.33 -5.78 -7.23
C MET A 116 7.93 -5.08 -8.54
N GLY A 117 8.41 -3.85 -8.72
CA GLY A 117 8.27 -3.10 -9.96
C GLY A 117 8.99 -3.77 -11.13
N GLY A 118 8.53 -3.49 -12.33
CA GLY A 118 9.20 -3.88 -13.57
C GLY A 118 10.36 -2.96 -13.90
N LEU A 119 11.38 -3.50 -14.54
CA LEU A 119 12.60 -2.77 -14.92
C LEU A 119 12.30 -1.59 -15.86
N ASP A 120 11.36 -1.76 -16.78
CA ASP A 120 11.06 -0.78 -17.82
C ASP A 120 10.37 0.49 -17.27
N SER A 121 9.72 0.42 -16.11
CA SER A 121 8.97 1.53 -15.51
C SER A 121 9.68 2.20 -14.32
N GLU A 122 10.97 1.94 -14.16
CA GLU A 122 11.81 2.47 -13.08
C GLU A 122 11.93 3.99 -13.14
N ILE A 123 11.95 4.63 -11.97
CA ILE A 123 12.27 6.05 -11.83
C ILE A 123 13.76 6.28 -12.10
N LYS A 124 14.06 7.13 -13.08
CA LYS A 124 15.41 7.51 -13.51
C LYS A 124 15.66 9.00 -13.24
N ASP A 125 16.90 9.43 -13.29
CA ASP A 125 17.26 10.84 -13.14
C ASP A 125 16.55 11.76 -14.16
N SER A 126 16.21 11.22 -15.34
CA SER A 126 15.47 11.92 -16.39
C SER A 126 13.96 11.90 -16.25
N THR A 127 13.41 11.19 -15.27
CA THR A 127 11.96 11.09 -15.06
C THR A 127 11.38 12.45 -14.69
N SER A 128 10.42 12.93 -15.46
CA SER A 128 9.72 14.21 -15.24
C SER A 128 8.23 14.07 -14.92
N GLU A 129 7.68 12.90 -15.11
CA GLU A 129 6.27 12.58 -14.88
C GLU A 129 6.15 11.26 -14.10
N VAL A 130 5.48 11.30 -12.98
CA VAL A 130 5.36 10.15 -12.07
C VAL A 130 3.90 9.82 -11.82
N LEU A 131 3.58 8.54 -11.87
CA LEU A 131 2.33 8.00 -11.38
C LEU A 131 2.59 7.24 -10.07
N PHE A 132 2.14 7.80 -8.95
CA PHE A 132 2.17 7.10 -7.67
C PHE A 132 1.04 6.08 -7.58
N GLU A 133 1.36 4.92 -7.01
CA GLU A 133 0.44 3.84 -6.68
C GLU A 133 0.34 3.67 -5.16
N SER A 134 -0.89 3.56 -4.67
CA SER A 134 -1.20 3.05 -3.32
C SER A 134 -2.37 2.08 -3.44
N ALA A 135 -2.15 0.82 -3.12
CA ALA A 135 -3.14 -0.21 -3.35
C ALA A 135 -3.24 -1.20 -2.19
N LYS A 136 -4.37 -1.91 -2.13
CA LYS A 136 -4.50 -3.12 -1.35
C LYS A 136 -4.46 -4.33 -2.26
N PHE A 137 -3.54 -5.26 -1.97
CA PHE A 137 -3.50 -6.57 -2.61
C PHE A 137 -3.79 -7.66 -1.58
N MET A 138 -4.50 -8.71 -1.98
CA MET A 138 -4.91 -9.78 -1.09
C MET A 138 -3.73 -10.62 -0.62
N LYS A 139 -3.56 -10.71 0.70
CA LYS A 139 -2.42 -11.37 1.37
C LYS A 139 -2.16 -12.80 0.89
N GLY A 140 -3.22 -13.57 0.62
CA GLY A 140 -3.10 -14.95 0.16
C GLY A 140 -2.43 -15.05 -1.21
N ASN A 141 -2.85 -14.21 -2.16
CA ASN A 141 -2.27 -14.18 -3.51
C ASN A 141 -0.81 -13.73 -3.49
N ILE A 142 -0.48 -12.66 -2.75
CA ILE A 142 0.90 -12.18 -2.63
C ILE A 142 1.80 -13.27 -2.04
N ARG A 143 1.36 -13.94 -0.95
CA ARG A 143 2.12 -15.03 -0.34
C ARG A 143 2.38 -16.19 -1.29
N THR A 144 1.35 -16.63 -2.01
CA THR A 144 1.46 -17.74 -2.96
C THR A 144 2.41 -17.38 -4.10
N THR A 145 2.24 -16.20 -4.70
CA THR A 145 3.10 -15.70 -5.78
C THR A 145 4.55 -15.53 -5.33
N SER A 146 4.77 -14.86 -4.20
CA SER A 146 6.11 -14.64 -3.64
C SER A 146 6.88 -15.94 -3.42
N ARG A 147 6.20 -16.96 -2.87
CA ARG A 147 6.80 -18.28 -2.65
C ARG A 147 7.05 -19.04 -3.94
N ALA A 148 6.08 -19.07 -4.85
CA ALA A 148 6.19 -19.80 -6.11
C ALA A 148 7.32 -19.26 -6.99
N LEU A 149 7.52 -17.93 -7.00
CA LEU A 149 8.58 -17.28 -7.78
C LEU A 149 9.91 -17.14 -7.01
N GLY A 150 9.94 -17.49 -5.74
CA GLY A 150 11.12 -17.26 -4.88
C GLY A 150 11.49 -15.77 -4.78
N GLN A 151 10.50 -14.86 -4.94
CA GLN A 151 10.69 -13.41 -4.97
C GLN A 151 10.02 -12.76 -3.78
N SER A 152 10.82 -12.14 -2.90
CA SER A 152 10.35 -11.47 -1.70
C SER A 152 10.92 -10.05 -1.63
N SER A 153 10.12 -9.11 -1.15
CA SER A 153 10.49 -7.72 -0.91
C SER A 153 9.90 -7.23 0.41
N ASP A 154 10.28 -6.03 0.83
CA ASP A 154 9.65 -5.36 1.98
C ASP A 154 8.15 -5.16 1.75
N SER A 155 7.76 -4.83 0.51
CA SER A 155 6.36 -4.67 0.12
C SER A 155 5.59 -5.99 0.25
N SER A 156 6.11 -7.09 -0.34
CA SER A 156 5.44 -8.39 -0.27
C SER A 156 5.27 -8.86 1.17
N ARG A 157 6.28 -8.66 2.03
CA ARG A 157 6.21 -9.00 3.46
C ARG A 157 5.13 -8.20 4.20
N ALA A 158 4.93 -6.92 3.84
CA ALA A 158 3.86 -6.11 4.40
C ALA A 158 2.47 -6.59 3.94
N TYR A 159 2.29 -6.83 2.64
CA TYR A 159 1.02 -7.34 2.09
C TYR A 159 0.66 -8.72 2.63
N GLU A 160 1.63 -9.62 2.82
CA GLU A 160 1.41 -10.96 3.39
C GLU A 160 0.88 -10.93 4.83
N LYS A 161 1.20 -9.89 5.60
CA LYS A 161 0.64 -9.66 6.94
C LYS A 161 -0.78 -9.12 6.91
N GLY A 162 -1.18 -8.51 5.82
CA GLY A 162 -2.46 -7.84 5.63
C GLY A 162 -2.34 -6.32 5.72
N ILE A 163 -2.96 -5.66 4.77
CA ILE A 163 -3.09 -4.20 4.70
C ILE A 163 -4.57 -3.90 4.49
N ASP A 164 -5.08 -2.88 5.18
CA ASP A 164 -6.46 -2.43 5.04
C ASP A 164 -6.65 -1.52 3.81
N THR A 165 -7.91 -1.28 3.43
CA THR A 165 -8.24 -0.37 2.32
C THR A 165 -8.26 1.09 2.74
N TYR A 166 -8.45 1.38 4.03
CA TYR A 166 -8.54 2.74 4.57
C TYR A 166 -7.19 3.46 4.49
N THR A 167 -6.12 2.81 4.91
CA THR A 167 -4.76 3.37 4.97
C THR A 167 -4.22 3.71 3.57
N THR A 168 -4.69 3.05 2.50
CA THR A 168 -4.26 3.35 1.11
C THR A 168 -4.46 4.82 0.74
N GLY A 169 -5.59 5.41 1.09
CA GLY A 169 -5.88 6.82 0.82
C GLY A 169 -5.02 7.78 1.66
N ILE A 170 -4.82 7.46 2.94
CA ILE A 170 -3.97 8.25 3.84
C ILE A 170 -2.53 8.27 3.32
N ALA A 171 -2.01 7.11 2.92
CA ALA A 171 -0.66 6.98 2.39
C ALA A 171 -0.47 7.81 1.10
N MET A 172 -1.42 7.76 0.18
CA MET A 172 -1.38 8.57 -1.03
C MET A 172 -1.35 10.07 -0.69
N ASN A 173 -2.24 10.55 0.16
CA ASN A 173 -2.27 11.95 0.56
C ASN A 173 -0.95 12.39 1.23
N ARG A 174 -0.37 11.52 2.06
CA ARG A 174 0.93 11.80 2.71
C ARG A 174 2.07 11.86 1.70
N ALA A 175 2.10 10.98 0.71
CA ALA A 175 3.10 11.01 -0.35
C ALA A 175 3.02 12.32 -1.17
N LEU A 176 1.81 12.72 -1.56
CA LEU A 176 1.59 13.97 -2.29
C LEU A 176 1.99 15.20 -1.46
N HIS A 177 1.72 15.19 -0.16
CA HIS A 177 2.19 16.23 0.75
C HIS A 177 3.72 16.30 0.80
N LEU A 178 4.40 15.15 0.87
CA LEU A 178 5.87 15.12 0.83
C LEU A 178 6.43 15.63 -0.49
N VAL A 179 5.80 15.32 -1.64
CA VAL A 179 6.18 15.90 -2.93
C VAL A 179 6.14 17.43 -2.89
N GLN A 180 5.08 18.01 -2.32
CA GLN A 180 4.93 19.45 -2.17
C GLN A 180 5.94 20.04 -1.17
N GLU A 181 6.10 19.41 -0.02
CA GLU A 181 7.04 19.85 1.04
C GLU A 181 8.49 19.86 0.53
N LEU A 182 8.87 18.84 -0.23
CA LEU A 182 10.22 18.74 -0.81
C LEU A 182 10.39 19.58 -2.09
N GLY A 183 9.30 20.13 -2.64
CA GLY A 183 9.35 20.89 -3.91
C GLY A 183 9.84 20.07 -5.10
N CYS A 184 9.67 18.75 -5.08
CA CYS A 184 10.24 17.85 -6.09
C CYS A 184 9.28 17.52 -7.25
N GLY A 185 8.12 18.15 -7.31
CA GLY A 185 7.15 17.99 -8.39
C GLY A 185 5.89 18.79 -8.15
N THR A 186 5.03 18.85 -9.15
CA THR A 186 3.73 19.51 -9.13
C THR A 186 2.62 18.49 -9.00
N VAL A 187 1.96 18.45 -7.85
CA VAL A 187 0.80 17.57 -7.61
C VAL A 187 -0.37 18.07 -8.47
N THR A 188 -0.87 17.21 -9.35
CA THR A 188 -1.99 17.52 -10.23
C THR A 188 -3.34 17.28 -9.55
N LYS A 189 -4.43 17.63 -10.22
CA LYS A 189 -5.79 17.25 -9.81
C LYS A 189 -6.19 15.84 -10.27
N THR A 190 -5.33 15.16 -11.03
CA THR A 190 -5.61 13.86 -11.61
C THR A 190 -5.25 12.76 -10.59
N GLY A 191 -6.24 12.41 -9.79
CA GLY A 191 -6.22 11.26 -8.90
C GLY A 191 -7.35 10.30 -9.29
N ILE A 192 -7.06 9.00 -9.33
CA ILE A 192 -8.02 7.96 -9.67
C ILE A 192 -8.04 6.96 -8.51
N ASP A 193 -9.21 6.73 -7.95
CA ASP A 193 -9.45 5.77 -6.89
C ASP A 193 -10.45 4.71 -7.38
N ARG A 194 -10.02 3.48 -7.43
CA ARG A 194 -10.84 2.30 -7.75
C ARG A 194 -11.02 1.47 -6.49
N ASP A 195 -12.13 1.69 -5.81
CA ASP A 195 -12.53 0.97 -4.60
C ASP A 195 -13.72 0.06 -4.92
N ALA A 196 -13.48 -1.25 -4.88
CA ALA A 196 -14.52 -2.25 -5.12
C ALA A 196 -15.52 -2.36 -3.96
N LYS A 197 -15.20 -1.76 -2.80
CA LYS A 197 -16.03 -1.80 -1.56
C LYS A 197 -16.41 -3.23 -1.15
N THR A 198 -15.51 -4.17 -1.40
CA THR A 198 -15.72 -5.60 -1.10
C THR A 198 -15.28 -5.98 0.31
N GLU A 199 -14.56 -5.10 1.00
CA GLU A 199 -14.11 -5.36 2.36
C GLU A 199 -15.24 -5.10 3.35
N PRO A 200 -15.46 -6.04 4.27
CA PRO A 200 -16.45 -5.84 5.32
C PRO A 200 -15.99 -4.74 6.28
N GLU A 201 -16.91 -3.90 6.70
CA GLU A 201 -16.69 -3.01 7.84
C GLU A 201 -16.42 -3.83 9.11
N ASN A 202 -15.61 -3.31 10.02
CA ASN A 202 -15.38 -3.94 11.31
C ASN A 202 -16.69 -4.05 12.08
N LYS A 203 -17.02 -5.29 12.49
CA LYS A 203 -18.26 -5.55 13.21
C LYS A 203 -18.12 -5.19 14.68
N PRO A 204 -19.19 -4.66 15.31
CA PRO A 204 -19.21 -4.47 16.76
C PRO A 204 -18.99 -5.80 17.49
N ILE A 205 -18.11 -5.76 18.49
CA ILE A 205 -17.86 -6.88 19.40
C ILE A 205 -18.43 -6.52 20.75
N LYS A 206 -19.43 -7.30 21.23
CA LYS A 206 -20.05 -7.12 22.54
C LYS A 206 -19.53 -8.16 23.53
N THR A 207 -19.13 -7.69 24.71
CA THR A 207 -18.66 -8.55 25.82
C THR A 207 -18.98 -7.88 27.16
N THR A 208 -18.56 -8.51 28.27
CA THR A 208 -18.69 -7.93 29.62
C THR A 208 -17.32 -7.67 30.22
N PHE A 209 -17.21 -6.69 31.11
CA PHE A 209 -15.98 -6.39 31.86
C PHE A 209 -15.54 -7.62 32.67
N LYS A 210 -16.49 -8.35 33.25
CA LYS A 210 -16.22 -9.60 33.96
C LYS A 210 -15.50 -10.62 33.06
N LYS A 211 -15.95 -10.80 31.81
CA LYS A 211 -15.32 -11.73 30.86
C LYS A 211 -13.92 -11.26 30.45
N ILE A 212 -13.73 -9.97 30.24
CA ILE A 212 -12.41 -9.38 29.94
C ILE A 212 -11.45 -9.69 31.08
N ASN A 213 -11.82 -9.39 32.32
CA ASN A 213 -11.00 -9.64 33.50
C ASN A 213 -10.70 -11.14 33.70
N ALA A 214 -11.69 -12.01 33.44
CA ALA A 214 -11.49 -13.45 33.50
C ALA A 214 -10.44 -13.96 32.50
N VAL A 215 -10.42 -13.40 31.28
CA VAL A 215 -9.42 -13.75 30.25
C VAL A 215 -8.05 -13.19 30.61
N LEU A 216 -7.99 -11.98 31.16
CA LEU A 216 -6.73 -11.34 31.57
C LEU A 216 -6.11 -12.02 32.82
N GLY A 217 -6.92 -12.69 33.65
CA GLY A 217 -6.47 -13.27 34.90
C GLY A 217 -6.15 -12.25 36.01
N ILE A 218 -6.54 -10.98 35.79
CA ILE A 218 -6.38 -9.86 36.73
C ILE A 218 -7.65 -8.99 36.72
N THR A 219 -7.82 -8.19 37.76
CA THR A 219 -8.94 -7.23 37.82
C THR A 219 -8.45 -5.86 37.35
N VAL A 220 -9.00 -5.38 36.24
CA VAL A 220 -8.82 -4.04 35.72
C VAL A 220 -10.14 -3.30 35.83
N GLN A 221 -10.10 -2.04 36.28
CA GLN A 221 -11.30 -1.22 36.42
C GLN A 221 -11.96 -0.96 35.07
N ASP A 222 -13.30 -0.91 35.03
CA ASP A 222 -14.10 -0.76 33.81
C ASP A 222 -13.75 0.53 33.05
N ASP A 223 -13.57 1.64 33.77
CA ASP A 223 -13.15 2.92 33.18
C ASP A 223 -11.77 2.82 32.54
N THR A 224 -10.83 2.07 33.15
CA THR A 224 -9.49 1.86 32.59
C THR A 224 -9.56 1.06 31.30
N ILE A 225 -10.34 -0.01 31.24
CA ILE A 225 -10.55 -0.79 30.01
C ILE A 225 -11.13 0.09 28.91
N THR A 226 -12.16 0.86 29.26
CA THR A 226 -12.83 1.78 28.32
C THR A 226 -11.88 2.86 27.78
N ASP A 227 -11.07 3.48 28.64
CA ASP A 227 -10.10 4.49 28.26
C ASP A 227 -9.01 3.93 27.33
N ILE A 228 -8.46 2.76 27.66
CA ILE A 228 -7.47 2.10 26.81
C ILE A 228 -8.01 1.86 25.40
N LEU A 229 -9.22 1.32 25.26
CA LEU A 229 -9.82 1.06 23.97
C LEU A 229 -10.07 2.36 23.19
N ARG A 230 -10.58 3.41 23.83
CA ARG A 230 -10.78 4.72 23.20
C ARG A 230 -9.46 5.35 22.74
N ARG A 231 -8.42 5.28 23.56
CA ARG A 231 -7.08 5.77 23.17
C ARG A 231 -6.47 4.99 22.01
N LEU A 232 -6.90 3.74 21.80
CA LEU A 232 -6.55 2.94 20.63
C LEU A 232 -7.52 3.15 19.44
N ASN A 233 -8.33 4.21 19.50
CA ASN A 233 -9.31 4.60 18.48
C ASN A 233 -10.43 3.58 18.23
N PHE A 234 -10.76 2.74 19.20
CA PHE A 234 -11.98 1.96 19.14
C PHE A 234 -13.18 2.87 19.42
N ASP A 235 -14.26 2.67 18.68
CA ASP A 235 -15.55 3.24 19.04
C ASP A 235 -16.17 2.36 20.14
N VAL A 236 -16.43 2.95 21.32
CA VAL A 236 -16.78 2.21 22.52
C VAL A 236 -18.08 2.73 23.15
N THR A 237 -19.05 1.83 23.30
CA THR A 237 -20.29 2.07 24.05
C THR A 237 -20.34 1.15 25.27
N VAL A 238 -20.69 1.71 26.42
CA VAL A 238 -20.85 0.97 27.69
C VAL A 238 -22.32 1.00 28.09
N GLU A 239 -22.88 -0.16 28.40
CA GLU A 239 -24.25 -0.34 28.88
C GLU A 239 -24.23 -1.28 30.09
N ASN A 240 -24.44 -0.77 31.31
CA ASN A 240 -24.34 -1.53 32.56
C ASN A 240 -22.96 -2.25 32.66
N ASP A 241 -22.95 -3.57 32.76
CA ASP A 241 -21.75 -4.42 32.83
C ASP A 241 -21.24 -4.85 31.44
N SER A 242 -21.82 -4.33 30.37
CA SER A 242 -21.48 -4.71 29.00
C SER A 242 -20.73 -3.59 28.28
N ILE A 243 -19.74 -3.99 27.48
CA ILE A 243 -19.00 -3.11 26.59
C ILE A 243 -19.15 -3.60 25.14
N THR A 244 -19.45 -2.68 24.26
CA THR A 244 -19.46 -2.89 22.80
C THR A 244 -18.36 -2.06 22.20
N ALA A 245 -17.47 -2.69 21.45
CA ALA A 245 -16.33 -2.03 20.81
C ALA A 245 -16.29 -2.33 19.30
N VAL A 246 -16.07 -1.29 18.49
CA VAL A 246 -15.79 -1.40 17.06
C VAL A 246 -14.34 -1.03 16.84
N ALA A 247 -13.56 -1.94 16.24
CA ALA A 247 -12.17 -1.68 15.93
C ALA A 247 -12.05 -0.60 14.83
N PRO A 248 -10.99 0.24 14.87
CA PRO A 248 -10.75 1.20 13.80
C PRO A 248 -10.46 0.49 12.47
N PRO A 249 -10.74 1.14 11.30
CA PRO A 249 -10.67 0.49 9.99
C PRO A 249 -9.29 -0.02 9.59
N TYR A 250 -8.23 0.52 10.18
CA TYR A 250 -6.84 0.06 9.94
C TYR A 250 -6.42 -1.17 10.79
N ARG A 251 -7.31 -1.67 11.63
CA ARG A 251 -7.06 -2.84 12.48
C ARG A 251 -7.98 -3.99 12.07
N GLN A 252 -7.41 -4.95 11.37
CA GLN A 252 -8.09 -6.15 10.85
C GLN A 252 -7.66 -7.41 11.59
#